data_59c3b9aba1354380b4ad859b19415b96
#
_entry.id   59c3b9aba1354380b4ad859b19415b96
#
_cell.length_a   1.000
_cell.length_b   1.000
_cell.length_c   1.000
_cell.angle_alpha   90.00
_cell.angle_beta   90.00
_cell.angle_gamma   90.00
#
_symmetry.space_group_name_H-M   'P 1'
#
loop_
_entity.id
_entity.type
_entity.pdbx_description
1 polymer ?
#
loop_
_entity_poly.entity_id
_entity_poly.type
_entity_poly.pdbx_seq_one_letter_code
_entity_poly.pdbx_strand_id
1 'polypeptide(L)'
;MLDLDNVLAPIAQASGLPNACYVDAAMFQHEQDTLFRNNWAAIGFGKDISEPGMVKPVTFLGIPMIMVRNRDGEINVFQNVCRHRGMILVEEPQKLRGPITCPYHAWSYDLDGKLRKTPHIGGPDIDTLDSVQHCDYPLI
;
A
#
# COMPACT_ATOMS: atom_id res chain seq x y z
N MET A 1 -16.54 -25.81 -3.72
CA MET A 1 -15.44 -26.07 -2.76
C MET A 1 -14.55 -27.10 -3.42
N LEU A 2 -13.24 -26.83 -3.51
CA LEU A 2 -12.27 -27.80 -4.05
C LEU A 2 -12.13 -28.98 -3.09
N ASP A 3 -12.13 -30.20 -3.64
CA ASP A 3 -11.77 -31.39 -2.90
C ASP A 3 -10.25 -31.46 -2.78
N LEU A 4 -9.73 -31.34 -1.58
CA LEU A 4 -8.33 -31.39 -1.24
C LEU A 4 -7.92 -32.66 -0.47
N ASP A 5 -8.81 -33.63 -0.34
CA ASP A 5 -8.57 -34.82 0.48
C ASP A 5 -7.33 -35.59 0.01
N ASN A 6 -7.13 -35.67 -1.32
CA ASN A 6 -5.96 -36.29 -1.90
C ASN A 6 -4.63 -35.51 -1.64
N VAL A 7 -4.72 -34.21 -1.45
CA VAL A 7 -3.53 -33.38 -1.13
C VAL A 7 -3.11 -33.57 0.32
N LEU A 8 -4.12 -33.76 1.20
CA LEU A 8 -3.93 -33.92 2.65
C LEU A 8 -3.70 -35.39 3.06
N ALA A 9 -3.72 -36.29 2.11
CA ALA A 9 -3.44 -37.72 2.35
C ALA A 9 -2.01 -37.95 2.85
N PRO A 10 -1.71 -39.11 3.47
CA PRO A 10 -0.34 -39.47 3.82
C PRO A 10 0.59 -39.37 2.60
N ILE A 11 1.84 -38.93 2.80
CA ILE A 11 2.78 -38.57 1.73
C ILE A 11 2.94 -39.64 0.64
N ALA A 12 2.83 -40.92 1.00
CA ALA A 12 2.92 -42.04 0.04
C ALA A 12 1.68 -42.16 -0.89
N GLN A 13 0.59 -41.46 -0.58
CA GLN A 13 -0.68 -41.49 -1.30
C GLN A 13 -1.14 -40.11 -1.75
N ALA A 14 -0.47 -39.07 -1.25
CA ALA A 14 -0.81 -37.67 -1.57
C ALA A 14 -0.55 -37.36 -3.06
N SER A 15 -1.39 -36.50 -3.62
CA SER A 15 -1.20 -35.92 -4.94
C SER A 15 -0.89 -34.42 -4.83
N GLY A 16 -0.45 -33.81 -5.94
CA GLY A 16 -0.35 -32.36 -6.02
C GLY A 16 -1.72 -31.68 -6.00
N LEU A 17 -1.72 -30.35 -5.90
CA LEU A 17 -2.95 -29.57 -5.96
C LEU A 17 -3.70 -29.83 -7.29
N PRO A 18 -5.04 -29.82 -7.27
CA PRO A 18 -5.83 -29.87 -8.50
C PRO A 18 -5.45 -28.77 -9.48
N ASN A 19 -5.53 -29.06 -10.78
CA ASN A 19 -5.18 -28.09 -11.83
C ASN A 19 -5.92 -26.76 -11.71
N ALA A 20 -7.15 -26.76 -11.23
CA ALA A 20 -7.93 -25.56 -10.98
C ALA A 20 -7.25 -24.58 -10.02
N CYS A 21 -6.47 -25.05 -9.05
CA CYS A 21 -5.70 -24.20 -8.14
C CYS A 21 -4.65 -23.34 -8.84
N TYR A 22 -4.26 -23.70 -10.05
CA TYR A 22 -3.21 -22.98 -10.80
C TYR A 22 -3.75 -22.11 -11.94
N VAL A 23 -4.94 -22.41 -12.45
CA VAL A 23 -5.43 -21.76 -13.69
C VAL A 23 -6.84 -21.16 -13.59
N ASP A 24 -7.56 -21.41 -12.51
CA ASP A 24 -8.95 -20.93 -12.35
C ASP A 24 -8.97 -19.53 -11.76
N ALA A 25 -9.57 -18.58 -12.49
CA ALA A 25 -9.67 -17.17 -12.08
C ALA A 25 -10.51 -16.99 -10.81
N ALA A 26 -11.58 -17.81 -10.63
CA ALA A 26 -12.41 -17.73 -9.42
C ALA A 26 -11.64 -18.26 -8.20
N MET A 27 -10.79 -19.27 -8.39
CA MET A 27 -9.89 -19.75 -7.34
C MET A 27 -8.88 -18.68 -6.94
N PHE A 28 -8.25 -18.02 -7.91
CA PHE A 28 -7.33 -16.92 -7.64
C PHE A 28 -8.02 -15.75 -6.90
N GLN A 29 -9.25 -15.40 -7.29
CA GLN A 29 -10.02 -14.40 -6.58
C GLN A 29 -10.31 -14.82 -5.13
N HIS A 30 -10.66 -16.07 -4.91
CA HIS A 30 -10.87 -16.60 -3.57
C HIS A 30 -9.60 -16.54 -2.71
N GLU A 31 -8.44 -16.88 -3.28
CA GLU A 31 -7.14 -16.73 -2.59
C GLU A 31 -6.83 -15.29 -2.25
N GLN A 32 -7.10 -14.34 -3.15
CA GLN A 32 -6.93 -12.92 -2.86
C GLN A 32 -7.75 -12.49 -1.65
N ASP A 33 -9.02 -12.89 -1.60
CA ASP A 33 -9.95 -12.43 -0.57
C ASP A 33 -9.75 -13.13 0.79
N THR A 34 -9.30 -14.37 0.79
CA THR A 34 -9.17 -15.17 2.01
C THR A 34 -7.74 -15.32 2.51
N LEU A 35 -6.78 -15.42 1.61
CA LEU A 35 -5.39 -15.71 1.95
C LEU A 35 -4.53 -14.44 1.93
N PHE A 36 -4.42 -13.77 0.78
CA PHE A 36 -3.47 -12.67 0.62
C PHE A 36 -3.86 -11.42 1.40
N ARG A 37 -5.15 -11.10 1.53
CA ARG A 37 -5.62 -9.93 2.29
C ARG A 37 -5.56 -10.11 3.80
N ASN A 38 -5.52 -11.35 4.27
CA ASN A 38 -5.60 -11.68 5.69
C ASN A 38 -4.27 -12.18 6.27
N ASN A 39 -3.22 -12.24 5.47
CA ASN A 39 -1.91 -12.72 5.88
C ASN A 39 -0.80 -11.78 5.43
N TRP A 40 0.41 -12.01 5.91
CA TRP A 40 1.59 -11.31 5.46
C TRP A 40 1.90 -11.65 4.01
N ALA A 41 2.08 -10.63 3.18
CA ALA A 41 2.46 -10.78 1.78
C ALA A 41 3.69 -9.93 1.46
N ALA A 42 4.60 -10.48 0.68
CA ALA A 42 5.76 -9.75 0.19
C ALA A 42 5.34 -8.84 -0.97
N ILE A 43 5.53 -7.52 -0.83
CA ILE A 43 5.17 -6.52 -1.84
C ILE A 43 6.39 -5.90 -2.54
N GLY A 44 7.60 -6.18 -2.07
CA GLY A 44 8.85 -5.65 -2.63
C GLY A 44 10.05 -5.90 -1.73
N PHE A 45 11.18 -5.37 -2.14
CA PHE A 45 12.43 -5.53 -1.41
C PHE A 45 12.91 -4.18 -0.83
N GLY A 46 13.40 -4.20 0.40
CA GLY A 46 13.94 -3.01 1.05
C GLY A 46 15.10 -2.34 0.30
N LYS A 47 15.85 -3.10 -0.49
CA LYS A 47 16.92 -2.58 -1.36
C LYS A 47 16.41 -1.65 -2.47
N ASP A 48 15.15 -1.78 -2.85
CA ASP A 48 14.54 -0.95 -3.91
C ASP A 48 14.32 0.49 -3.45
N ILE A 49 14.30 0.69 -2.13
CA ILE A 49 14.25 1.99 -1.45
C ILE A 49 15.39 2.07 -0.43
N SER A 50 16.64 1.93 -0.87
CA SER A 50 17.82 1.73 -0.02
C SER A 50 18.19 2.92 0.85
N GLU A 51 17.78 4.15 0.49
CA GLU A 51 18.17 5.38 1.17
C GLU A 51 16.95 6.10 1.80
N PRO A 52 17.16 6.79 2.95
CA PRO A 52 16.13 7.64 3.53
C PRO A 52 15.57 8.67 2.55
N GLY A 53 14.24 8.74 2.51
CA GLY A 53 13.49 9.58 1.58
C GLY A 53 13.13 8.92 0.26
N MET A 54 13.63 7.71 -0.02
CA MET A 54 13.20 6.98 -1.20
C MET A 54 11.77 6.46 -1.06
N VAL A 55 11.03 6.59 -2.14
CA VAL A 55 9.66 6.10 -2.29
C VAL A 55 9.54 5.31 -3.58
N LYS A 56 8.74 4.26 -3.56
CA LYS A 56 8.47 3.41 -4.72
C LYS A 56 7.01 3.00 -4.75
N PRO A 57 6.25 3.37 -5.80
CA PRO A 57 4.91 2.85 -6.00
C PRO A 57 4.96 1.37 -6.36
N VAL A 58 3.99 0.62 -5.86
CA VAL A 58 3.77 -0.79 -6.16
C VAL A 58 2.27 -1.05 -6.25
N THR A 59 1.87 -2.06 -6.99
CA THR A 59 0.47 -2.51 -7.01
C THR A 59 0.39 -3.89 -6.40
N PHE A 60 -0.45 -4.04 -5.40
CA PHE A 60 -0.70 -5.33 -4.75
C PHE A 60 -2.19 -5.65 -4.79
N LEU A 61 -2.55 -6.74 -5.45
CA LEU A 61 -3.95 -7.18 -5.65
C LEU A 61 -4.86 -6.07 -6.21
N GLY A 62 -4.35 -5.27 -7.16
CA GLY A 62 -5.07 -4.13 -7.74
C GLY A 62 -5.11 -2.88 -6.84
N ILE A 63 -4.56 -2.93 -5.64
CA ILE A 63 -4.50 -1.80 -4.72
C ILE A 63 -3.20 -1.01 -4.98
N PRO A 64 -3.28 0.29 -5.30
CA PRO A 64 -2.09 1.12 -5.41
C PRO A 64 -1.49 1.36 -4.02
N MET A 65 -0.23 0.99 -3.85
CA MET A 65 0.51 1.16 -2.61
C MET A 65 1.81 1.92 -2.86
N ILE A 66 2.41 2.43 -1.80
CA ILE A 66 3.71 3.09 -1.84
C ILE A 66 4.59 2.55 -0.71
N MET A 67 5.76 2.08 -1.07
CA MET A 67 6.84 1.76 -0.13
C MET A 67 7.62 3.05 0.14
N VAL A 68 7.89 3.34 1.39
CA VAL A 68 8.56 4.57 1.83
C VAL A 68 9.68 4.21 2.79
N ARG A 69 10.90 4.71 2.57
CA ARG A 69 11.92 4.70 3.61
C ARG A 69 11.92 6.04 4.31
N ASN A 70 11.56 6.04 5.59
CA ASN A 70 11.50 7.25 6.40
C ASN A 70 12.91 7.80 6.71
N ARG A 71 12.99 8.91 7.46
CA ARG A 71 14.28 9.56 7.78
C ARG A 71 15.15 8.74 8.74
N ASP A 72 14.51 7.89 9.54
CA ASP A 72 15.19 7.02 10.51
C ASP A 72 15.63 5.68 9.88
N GLY A 73 15.35 5.49 8.58
CA GLY A 73 15.73 4.29 7.83
C GLY A 73 14.73 3.14 7.92
N GLU A 74 13.58 3.34 8.56
CA GLU A 74 12.51 2.35 8.63
C GLU A 74 11.72 2.32 7.34
N ILE A 75 11.09 1.18 7.05
CA ILE A 75 10.24 0.99 5.88
C ILE A 75 8.77 1.02 6.30
N ASN A 76 8.06 1.97 5.75
CA ASN A 76 6.62 2.07 5.84
C ASN A 76 5.97 1.70 4.50
N VAL A 77 4.75 1.22 4.56
CA VAL A 77 3.93 0.94 3.39
C VAL A 77 2.56 1.54 3.60
N PHE A 78 2.10 2.32 2.62
CA PHE A 78 0.80 2.98 2.67
C PHE A 78 0.02 2.72 1.38
N GLN A 79 -1.27 2.94 1.40
CA GLN A 79 -2.02 3.11 0.16
C GLN A 79 -1.51 4.38 -0.56
N ASN A 80 -1.19 4.27 -1.82
CA ASN A 80 -0.69 5.38 -2.65
C ASN A 80 -1.83 6.31 -3.10
N VAL A 81 -2.65 6.74 -2.16
CA VAL A 81 -3.89 7.48 -2.41
C VAL A 81 -4.01 8.63 -1.43
N CYS A 82 -4.19 9.84 -1.95
CA CYS A 82 -4.42 11.03 -1.16
C CYS A 82 -5.77 10.95 -0.42
N ARG A 83 -5.76 11.18 0.88
CA ARG A 83 -6.95 11.14 1.75
C ARG A 83 -7.97 12.25 1.46
N HIS A 84 -7.61 13.25 0.63
CA HIS A 84 -8.51 14.33 0.24
C HIS A 84 -9.54 13.87 -0.83
N ARG A 85 -9.06 13.47 -2.01
CA ARG A 85 -9.90 13.12 -3.16
C ARG A 85 -9.38 11.93 -3.97
N GLY A 86 -8.65 11.03 -3.36
CA GLY A 86 -8.24 9.78 -3.99
C GLY A 86 -7.18 9.89 -5.09
N MET A 87 -6.47 11.04 -5.20
CA MET A 87 -5.39 11.18 -6.19
C MET A 87 -4.21 10.29 -5.83
N ILE A 88 -3.61 9.65 -6.84
CA ILE A 88 -2.33 8.94 -6.67
C ILE A 88 -1.25 9.95 -6.26
N LEU A 89 -0.48 9.59 -5.22
CA LEU A 89 0.52 10.49 -4.63
C LEU A 89 1.87 10.40 -5.35
N VAL A 90 2.29 9.20 -5.71
CA VAL A 90 3.58 8.93 -6.35
C VAL A 90 3.35 7.96 -7.52
N GLU A 91 3.77 8.36 -8.71
CA GLU A 91 3.61 7.55 -9.92
C GLU A 91 4.87 6.74 -10.26
N GLU A 92 6.06 7.26 -9.88
CA GLU A 92 7.33 6.62 -10.19
C GLU A 92 8.28 6.59 -8.97
N PRO A 93 9.23 5.65 -8.91
CA PRO A 93 10.23 5.63 -7.86
C PRO A 93 11.05 6.93 -7.85
N GLN A 94 11.20 7.53 -6.68
CA GLN A 94 11.94 8.78 -6.53
C GLN A 94 12.50 8.95 -5.12
N LYS A 95 13.44 9.89 -4.95
CA LYS A 95 13.95 10.31 -3.65
C LYS A 95 13.40 11.68 -3.30
N LEU A 96 12.58 11.73 -2.27
CA LEU A 96 11.97 12.94 -1.75
C LEU A 96 12.92 13.68 -0.79
N ARG A 97 13.06 14.99 -0.96
CA ARG A 97 13.75 15.86 -0.01
C ARG A 97 12.85 16.34 1.12
N GLY A 98 11.55 16.36 0.88
CA GLY A 98 10.50 16.83 1.78
C GLY A 98 9.39 15.79 2.01
N PRO A 99 8.19 16.24 2.34
CA PRO A 99 7.03 15.38 2.53
C PRO A 99 6.53 14.80 1.20
N ILE A 100 5.68 13.78 1.28
CA ILE A 100 4.87 13.28 0.17
C ILE A 100 3.78 14.32 -0.08
N THR A 101 3.82 14.99 -1.23
CA THR A 101 2.88 16.07 -1.55
C THR A 101 1.97 15.66 -2.69
N CYS A 102 0.66 15.76 -2.46
CA CYS A 102 -0.35 15.46 -3.47
C CYS A 102 -0.26 16.45 -4.64
N PRO A 103 -0.15 15.96 -5.89
CA PRO A 103 -0.04 16.84 -7.05
C PRO A 103 -1.31 17.62 -7.36
N TYR A 104 -2.46 17.25 -6.74
CA TYR A 104 -3.75 17.88 -7.04
C TYR A 104 -3.97 19.15 -6.20
N HIS A 105 -3.96 19.05 -4.85
CA HIS A 105 -4.25 20.19 -3.97
C HIS A 105 -3.19 20.38 -2.88
N ALA A 106 -1.98 19.85 -3.11
CA ALA A 106 -0.83 20.01 -2.23
C ALA A 106 -1.02 19.56 -0.76
N TRP A 107 -2.02 18.70 -0.48
CA TRP A 107 -2.04 18.01 0.81
C TRP A 107 -0.75 17.25 0.96
N SER A 108 -0.10 17.38 2.11
CA SER A 108 1.21 16.78 2.30
C SER A 108 1.28 15.93 3.56
N TYR A 109 2.02 14.82 3.44
CA TYR A 109 2.22 13.82 4.47
C TYR A 109 3.70 13.65 4.74
N ASP A 110 4.10 13.46 5.99
CA ASP A 110 5.47 13.05 6.24
C ASP A 110 5.72 11.61 5.78
N LEU A 111 6.98 11.15 5.93
CA LEU A 111 7.36 9.80 5.50
C LEU A 111 6.89 8.70 6.47
N ASP A 112 6.26 9.10 7.58
CA ASP A 112 5.55 8.22 8.54
C ASP A 112 4.04 8.21 8.30
N GLY A 113 3.59 8.86 7.23
CA GLY A 113 2.19 8.89 6.80
C GLY A 113 1.31 9.91 7.50
N LYS A 114 1.84 10.74 8.41
CA LYS A 114 1.04 11.76 9.11
C LYS A 114 0.74 12.93 8.19
N LEU A 115 -0.51 13.38 8.18
CA LEU A 115 -0.92 14.61 7.49
C LEU A 115 -0.21 15.83 8.12
N ARG A 116 0.39 16.67 7.27
CA ARG A 116 1.20 17.83 7.69
C ARG A 116 0.63 19.16 7.25
N LYS A 117 0.04 19.22 6.05
CA LYS A 117 -0.55 20.45 5.50
C LYS A 117 -1.77 20.15 4.66
N THR A 118 -2.74 21.05 4.74
CA THR A 118 -3.99 21.01 3.98
C THR A 118 -4.27 22.39 3.37
N PRO A 119 -3.45 22.83 2.38
CA PRO A 119 -3.62 24.17 1.79
C PRO A 119 -5.03 24.39 1.25
N HIS A 120 -5.51 25.63 1.38
CA HIS A 120 -6.83 26.09 0.91
C HIS A 120 -8.05 25.48 1.63
N ILE A 121 -7.86 24.71 2.71
CA ILE A 121 -8.97 24.33 3.58
C ILE A 121 -9.31 25.53 4.48
N GLY A 122 -10.53 26.02 4.36
CA GLY A 122 -11.00 27.22 5.07
C GLY A 122 -10.99 28.50 4.23
N GLY A 123 -10.45 28.46 2.99
CA GLY A 123 -10.43 29.57 2.04
C GLY A 123 -9.10 29.72 1.29
N PRO A 124 -9.02 30.67 0.35
CA PRO A 124 -7.76 31.01 -0.33
C PRO A 124 -6.71 31.42 0.71
N ASP A 125 -5.50 30.91 0.53
CA ASP A 125 -4.33 31.21 1.38
C ASP A 125 -4.46 30.84 2.87
N ILE A 126 -5.48 30.06 3.24
CA ILE A 126 -5.65 29.56 4.58
C ILE A 126 -5.19 28.11 4.62
N ASP A 127 -4.24 27.80 5.49
CA ASP A 127 -3.83 26.45 5.86
C ASP A 127 -4.39 26.19 7.27
N THR A 128 -5.68 25.88 7.35
CA THR A 128 -6.35 25.66 8.63
C THR A 128 -6.23 24.22 9.06
N LEU A 129 -5.05 23.87 9.53
CA LEU A 129 -4.88 22.62 10.28
C LEU A 129 -5.76 22.57 11.53
N ASP A 130 -6.20 23.72 12.04
CA ASP A 130 -7.08 23.80 13.21
C ASP A 130 -8.48 23.19 12.98
N SER A 131 -8.96 23.13 11.73
CA SER A 131 -10.24 22.49 11.38
C SER A 131 -10.09 21.02 10.96
N VAL A 132 -8.87 20.59 10.67
CA VAL A 132 -8.53 19.20 10.31
C VAL A 132 -7.40 18.78 11.23
N GLN A 133 -7.70 18.00 12.25
CA GLN A 133 -6.66 17.51 13.14
C GLN A 133 -5.68 16.66 12.34
N HIS A 134 -4.38 16.88 12.51
CA HIS A 134 -3.31 16.20 11.78
C HIS A 134 -3.35 14.67 11.83
N CYS A 135 -4.02 14.13 12.84
CA CYS A 135 -4.18 12.70 13.03
C CYS A 135 -5.40 12.11 12.33
N ASP A 136 -6.34 12.93 11.84
CA ASP A 136 -7.64 12.44 11.37
C ASP A 136 -7.56 11.81 9.95
N TYR A 137 -6.54 12.15 9.17
CA TYR A 137 -6.39 11.70 7.78
C TYR A 137 -4.96 11.26 7.44
N PRO A 138 -4.33 10.39 8.25
CA PRO A 138 -3.01 9.84 7.90
C PRO A 138 -3.13 8.95 6.65
N LEU A 139 -2.02 8.67 6.01
CA LEU A 139 -1.94 7.56 5.04
C LEU A 139 -2.19 6.24 5.77
N ILE A 140 -2.88 5.34 5.08
CA ILE A 140 -3.25 4.01 5.59
C ILE A 140 -2.35 2.97 4.94
#